data_dba0c4e212b47f6acf3428356ebe85c3
#
_entry.id   dba0c4e212b47f6acf3428356ebe85c3
#
_cell.length_a   1.000
_cell.length_b   1.000
_cell.length_c   1.000
_cell.angle_alpha   90.00
_cell.angle_beta   90.00
_cell.angle_gamma   90.00
#
_symmetry.space_group_name_H-M   'P 1'
#
loop_
_entity.id
_entity.type
_entity.pdbx_description
1 polymer ?
#
loop_
_entity_poly.entity_id
_entity_poly.type
_entity_poly.pdbx_seq_one_letter_code
_entity_poly.pdbx_strand_id
1 'polypeptide(L)'
;MALEIESQGLFAERNIPVLYTGLGKVNAAYRLARALAEHRAQHGVLPTVVNFGTVGSPKLSAGSVVACHRFVQRDMDVTGLGFALGTTPFEDVPPTLEFAPLFSDLPQGICGTGDRFETGKPLVDCDVIDMEGYALAKVCHLEGAAFGAVKFVTDGADGNAGVDWQANLPRAARAFVEHYARLLEG
;
A
#
# COMPACT_ATOMS: atom_id res chain seq x y z
N MET A 1 -0.03 -6.06 -5.44
CA MET A 1 -1.22 -6.37 -4.61
C MET A 1 -0.86 -7.39 -3.55
N ALA A 2 -1.56 -7.40 -2.41
CA ALA A 2 -1.33 -8.41 -1.40
C ALA A 2 -1.87 -9.78 -1.82
N LEU A 3 -3.13 -9.85 -2.19
CA LEU A 3 -3.84 -11.09 -2.46
C LEU A 3 -4.41 -11.12 -3.89
N GLU A 4 -4.43 -12.32 -4.48
CA GLU A 4 -4.97 -12.51 -5.82
C GLU A 4 -6.47 -12.17 -5.91
N ILE A 5 -7.22 -12.42 -4.83
CA ILE A 5 -8.65 -12.10 -4.76
C ILE A 5 -8.94 -10.59 -4.94
N GLU A 6 -8.00 -9.70 -4.63
CA GLU A 6 -8.17 -8.25 -4.81
C GLU A 6 -8.23 -7.85 -6.31
N SER A 7 -7.62 -8.64 -7.18
CA SER A 7 -7.63 -8.40 -8.63
C SER A 7 -8.90 -8.92 -9.32
N GLN A 8 -9.64 -9.84 -8.69
CA GLN A 8 -10.82 -10.52 -9.26
C GLN A 8 -10.59 -11.07 -10.68
N GLY A 9 -9.33 -11.44 -11.00
CA GLY A 9 -8.93 -11.91 -12.33
C GLY A 9 -8.79 -10.82 -13.39
N LEU A 10 -9.23 -9.58 -13.15
CA LEU A 10 -9.33 -8.53 -14.17
C LEU A 10 -7.97 -8.10 -14.77
N PHE A 11 -6.88 -8.21 -14.01
CA PHE A 11 -5.52 -7.95 -14.51
C PHE A 11 -5.04 -9.09 -15.42
N ALA A 12 -5.30 -10.34 -15.03
CA ALA A 12 -4.96 -11.52 -15.83
C ALA A 12 -5.71 -11.54 -17.18
N GLU A 13 -6.99 -11.20 -17.20
CA GLU A 13 -7.80 -11.08 -18.43
C GLU A 13 -7.22 -10.06 -19.43
N ARG A 14 -6.44 -9.09 -18.95
CA ARG A 14 -5.79 -8.05 -19.75
C ARG A 14 -4.30 -8.31 -19.99
N ASN A 15 -3.81 -9.49 -19.60
CA ASN A 15 -2.39 -9.85 -19.66
C ASN A 15 -1.48 -8.86 -18.91
N ILE A 16 -1.96 -8.26 -17.82
CA ILE A 16 -1.20 -7.35 -16.97
C ILE A 16 -0.54 -8.19 -15.86
N PRO A 17 0.78 -8.27 -15.79
CA PRO A 17 1.46 -9.04 -14.76
C PRO A 17 1.33 -8.34 -13.40
N VAL A 18 1.00 -9.10 -12.36
CA VAL A 18 0.87 -8.62 -10.99
C VAL A 18 1.75 -9.44 -10.06
N LEU A 19 2.55 -8.75 -9.23
CA LEU A 19 3.24 -9.38 -8.11
C LEU A 19 2.27 -9.48 -6.93
N TYR A 20 1.85 -10.69 -6.57
CA TYR A 20 1.09 -10.94 -5.35
C TYR A 20 2.05 -11.23 -4.21
N THR A 21 2.09 -10.33 -3.24
CA THR A 21 3.10 -10.35 -2.18
C THR A 21 2.76 -11.25 -1.01
N GLY A 22 1.49 -11.60 -0.84
CA GLY A 22 0.97 -12.18 0.38
C GLY A 22 0.69 -11.10 1.44
N LEU A 23 0.00 -11.50 2.49
CA LEU A 23 -0.47 -10.62 3.56
C LEU A 23 0.66 -10.27 4.53
N GLY A 24 0.70 -9.01 4.95
CA GLY A 24 1.55 -8.50 6.02
C GLY A 24 2.92 -8.01 5.56
N LYS A 25 3.56 -7.22 6.42
CA LYS A 25 4.80 -6.48 6.14
C LYS A 25 5.97 -7.37 5.72
N VAL A 26 6.14 -8.51 6.38
CA VAL A 26 7.28 -9.42 6.12
C VAL A 26 7.18 -10.04 4.73
N ASN A 27 5.99 -10.54 4.35
CA ASN A 27 5.77 -11.12 3.03
C ASN A 27 5.93 -10.06 1.93
N ALA A 28 5.37 -8.86 2.15
CA ALA A 28 5.46 -7.76 1.20
C ALA A 28 6.91 -7.34 0.95
N ALA A 29 7.69 -7.12 2.01
CA ALA A 29 9.09 -6.74 1.90
C ALA A 29 9.91 -7.82 1.19
N TYR A 30 9.79 -9.08 1.59
CA TYR A 30 10.55 -10.20 1.02
C TYR A 30 10.28 -10.38 -0.47
N ARG A 31 9.00 -10.41 -0.85
CA ARG A 31 8.61 -10.63 -2.25
C ARG A 31 9.03 -9.49 -3.15
N LEU A 32 8.83 -8.24 -2.71
CA LEU A 32 9.21 -7.08 -3.49
C LEU A 32 10.72 -6.95 -3.64
N ALA A 33 11.50 -7.12 -2.57
CA ALA A 33 12.96 -7.04 -2.62
C ALA A 33 13.54 -8.05 -3.61
N ARG A 34 13.03 -9.29 -3.60
CA ARG A 34 13.43 -10.30 -4.58
C ARG A 34 13.08 -9.90 -6.00
N ALA A 35 11.84 -9.44 -6.25
CA ALA A 35 11.39 -9.05 -7.58
C ALA A 35 12.21 -7.87 -8.13
N LEU A 36 12.55 -6.89 -7.30
CA LEU A 36 13.41 -5.77 -7.71
C LEU A 36 14.84 -6.22 -8.02
N ALA A 37 15.41 -7.11 -7.21
CA ALA A 37 16.74 -7.66 -7.47
C ALA A 37 16.79 -8.46 -8.79
N GLU A 38 15.78 -9.31 -9.03
CA GLU A 38 15.65 -10.08 -10.27
C GLU A 38 15.47 -9.16 -11.49
N HIS A 39 14.61 -8.13 -11.37
CA HIS A 39 14.40 -7.15 -12.44
C HIS A 39 15.68 -6.35 -12.76
N ARG A 40 16.37 -5.86 -11.72
CA ARG A 40 17.65 -5.14 -11.90
C ARG A 40 18.72 -6.02 -12.57
N ALA A 41 18.80 -7.30 -12.18
CA ALA A 41 19.75 -8.24 -12.80
C ALA A 41 19.45 -8.49 -14.28
N GLN A 42 18.17 -8.51 -14.68
CA GLN A 42 17.75 -8.75 -16.06
C GLN A 42 17.80 -7.51 -16.96
N HIS A 43 17.47 -6.33 -16.40
CA HIS A 43 17.24 -5.10 -17.19
C HIS A 43 18.23 -3.97 -16.89
N GLY A 44 19.06 -4.07 -15.85
CA GLY A 44 20.03 -3.05 -15.46
C GLY A 44 19.43 -1.82 -14.76
N VAL A 45 18.09 -1.73 -14.66
CA VAL A 45 17.35 -0.61 -14.07
C VAL A 45 16.28 -1.13 -13.12
N LEU A 46 15.79 -0.25 -12.23
CA LEU A 46 14.65 -0.54 -11.37
C LEU A 46 13.35 -0.09 -12.04
N PRO A 47 12.25 -0.84 -11.88
CA PRO A 47 10.95 -0.42 -12.36
C PRO A 47 10.33 0.62 -11.41
N THR A 48 9.38 1.40 -11.91
CA THR A 48 8.41 2.07 -11.04
C THR A 48 7.48 1.04 -10.42
N VAL A 49 7.32 1.08 -9.10
CA VAL A 49 6.46 0.16 -8.36
C VAL A 49 5.13 0.84 -8.04
N VAL A 50 4.04 0.23 -8.44
CA VAL A 50 2.68 0.69 -8.11
C VAL A 50 1.98 -0.35 -7.26
N ASN A 51 1.54 0.03 -6.07
CA ASN A 51 0.74 -0.81 -5.20
C ASN A 51 -0.76 -0.49 -5.36
N PHE A 52 -1.51 -1.43 -5.89
CA PHE A 52 -2.96 -1.43 -5.83
C PHE A 52 -3.40 -2.32 -4.67
N GLY A 53 -4.30 -1.85 -3.82
CA GLY A 53 -4.78 -2.62 -2.67
C GLY A 53 -5.97 -2.00 -1.98
N THR A 54 -6.73 -2.83 -1.28
CA THR A 54 -7.87 -2.44 -0.47
C THR A 54 -7.42 -1.92 0.89
N VAL A 55 -8.19 -1.01 1.48
CA VAL A 55 -7.89 -0.36 2.76
C VAL A 55 -9.15 -0.13 3.57
N GLY A 56 -9.02 -0.12 4.89
CA GLY A 56 -9.98 0.50 5.80
C GLY A 56 -9.70 2.00 5.97
N SER A 57 -10.71 2.78 6.34
CA SER A 57 -10.53 4.18 6.68
C SER A 57 -11.54 4.68 7.69
N PRO A 58 -11.10 5.28 8.81
CA PRO A 58 -11.99 5.97 9.73
C PRO A 58 -12.37 7.39 9.25
N LYS A 59 -11.73 7.89 8.17
CA LYS A 59 -11.89 9.26 7.66
C LYS A 59 -12.62 9.33 6.32
N LEU A 60 -12.50 8.29 5.48
CA LEU A 60 -13.02 8.26 4.12
C LEU A 60 -14.14 7.21 4.00
N SER A 61 -15.14 7.51 3.20
CA SER A 61 -16.26 6.60 2.98
C SER A 61 -15.87 5.39 2.11
N ALA A 62 -16.47 4.24 2.37
CA ALA A 62 -16.35 3.06 1.51
C ALA A 62 -16.73 3.39 0.05
N GLY A 63 -15.92 2.92 -0.89
CA GLY A 63 -16.01 3.24 -2.30
C GLY A 63 -15.14 4.41 -2.75
N SER A 64 -14.48 5.13 -1.83
CA SER A 64 -13.50 6.16 -2.17
C SER A 64 -12.23 5.54 -2.75
N VAL A 65 -11.62 6.24 -3.73
CA VAL A 65 -10.29 5.93 -4.25
C VAL A 65 -9.34 7.04 -3.84
N VAL A 66 -8.19 6.68 -3.32
CA VAL A 66 -7.16 7.62 -2.84
C VAL A 66 -5.78 7.18 -3.32
N ALA A 67 -4.97 8.13 -3.78
CA ALA A 67 -3.57 7.90 -4.05
C ALA A 67 -2.74 8.15 -2.80
N CYS A 68 -1.78 7.28 -2.52
CA CYS A 68 -0.85 7.45 -1.42
C CYS A 68 0.57 7.55 -1.95
N HIS A 69 1.25 8.61 -1.57
CA HIS A 69 2.68 8.83 -1.78
C HIS A 69 3.42 9.02 -0.45
N ARG A 70 2.69 9.04 0.68
CA ARG A 70 3.21 9.09 2.04
C ARG A 70 2.78 7.85 2.82
N PHE A 71 3.74 7.23 3.52
CA PHE A 71 3.55 5.95 4.20
C PHE A 71 4.14 6.01 5.60
N VAL A 72 3.38 5.53 6.60
CA VAL A 72 3.79 5.47 8.01
C VAL A 72 3.61 4.05 8.56
N GLN A 73 4.50 3.64 9.45
CA GLN A 73 4.37 2.36 10.16
C GLN A 73 3.58 2.57 11.45
N ARG A 74 2.26 2.30 11.42
CA ARG A 74 1.34 2.63 12.51
C ARG A 74 1.47 1.77 13.77
N ASP A 75 2.09 0.61 13.65
CA ASP A 75 2.27 -0.36 14.73
C ASP A 75 3.71 -0.42 15.27
N MET A 76 4.59 0.50 14.85
CA MET A 76 5.93 0.64 15.42
C MET A 76 5.85 1.56 16.64
N ASP A 77 5.75 0.96 17.81
CA ASP A 77 5.74 1.68 19.09
C ASP A 77 6.91 1.25 19.96
N VAL A 78 7.89 2.11 20.01
CA VAL A 78 9.09 2.01 20.87
C VAL A 78 9.26 3.27 21.72
N THR A 79 8.16 3.93 22.04
CA THR A 79 8.13 5.15 22.86
C THR A 79 8.71 4.91 24.25
N GLY A 80 8.60 3.67 24.77
CA GLY A 80 9.26 3.25 26.02
C GLY A 80 10.79 3.33 25.99
N LEU A 81 11.42 3.40 24.81
CA LEU A 81 12.86 3.63 24.63
C LEU A 81 13.19 5.09 24.30
N GLY A 82 12.22 6.00 24.36
CA GLY A 82 12.40 7.44 24.13
C GLY A 82 12.34 7.86 22.65
N PHE A 83 11.93 6.96 21.74
CA PHE A 83 11.73 7.29 20.32
C PHE A 83 10.31 7.75 20.06
N ALA A 84 10.12 8.56 19.02
CA ALA A 84 8.79 8.95 18.60
C ALA A 84 8.01 7.76 18.00
N LEU A 85 6.69 7.78 18.17
CA LEU A 85 5.79 6.76 17.60
C LEU A 85 5.96 6.67 16.07
N GLY A 86 5.99 5.46 15.53
CA GLY A 86 6.21 5.20 14.11
C GLY A 86 7.68 5.24 13.66
N THR A 87 8.61 5.59 14.56
CA THR A 87 10.04 5.64 14.26
C THR A 87 10.69 4.28 14.46
N THR A 88 11.41 3.78 13.47
CA THR A 88 12.33 2.64 13.65
C THR A 88 13.62 3.14 14.27
N PRO A 89 14.02 2.66 15.46
CA PRO A 89 15.23 3.11 16.13
C PRO A 89 16.50 2.81 15.33
N PHE A 90 17.50 3.67 15.48
CA PHE A 90 18.86 3.48 14.96
C PHE A 90 18.95 3.35 13.42
N GLU A 91 17.92 3.73 12.69
CA GLU A 91 17.92 3.83 11.23
C GLU A 91 17.91 5.30 10.81
N ASP A 92 18.65 5.62 9.74
CA ASP A 92 18.57 6.93 9.07
C ASP A 92 17.45 6.92 8.03
N VAL A 93 16.24 6.57 8.50
CA VAL A 93 15.02 6.51 7.69
C VAL A 93 13.94 7.32 8.40
N PRO A 94 13.32 8.31 7.74
CA PRO A 94 12.29 9.12 8.38
C PRO A 94 11.06 8.28 8.75
N PRO A 95 10.32 8.63 9.82
CA PRO A 95 9.13 7.90 10.24
C PRO A 95 8.00 7.94 9.20
N THR A 96 7.99 8.97 8.34
CA THR A 96 7.13 9.06 7.18
C THR A 96 7.98 8.97 5.92
N LEU A 97 7.75 7.95 5.12
CA LEU A 97 8.35 7.82 3.80
C LEU A 97 7.51 8.59 2.79
N GLU A 98 8.16 9.43 1.98
CA GLU A 98 7.49 10.27 0.98
C GLU A 98 8.14 10.08 -0.39
N PHE A 99 7.31 9.96 -1.42
CA PHE A 99 7.69 9.79 -2.82
C PHE A 99 7.06 10.88 -3.69
N ALA A 100 7.57 11.04 -4.91
CA ALA A 100 6.90 11.87 -5.90
C ALA A 100 5.52 11.27 -6.24
N PRO A 101 4.44 12.07 -6.26
CA PRO A 101 3.09 11.56 -6.57
C PRO A 101 3.02 11.00 -8.00
N LEU A 102 2.59 9.74 -8.15
CA LEU A 102 2.36 9.09 -9.45
C LEU A 102 0.93 9.32 -9.99
N PHE A 103 -0.03 9.65 -9.13
CA PHE A 103 -1.45 9.84 -9.43
C PHE A 103 -1.92 11.17 -8.86
N SER A 104 -1.46 12.27 -9.45
CA SER A 104 -1.74 13.63 -8.94
C SER A 104 -3.18 14.10 -9.15
N ASP A 105 -3.92 13.42 -10.04
CA ASP A 105 -5.34 13.65 -10.33
C ASP A 105 -6.30 13.04 -9.30
N LEU A 106 -5.80 12.14 -8.44
CA LEU A 106 -6.57 11.54 -7.36
C LEU A 106 -6.44 12.32 -6.04
N PRO A 107 -7.45 12.24 -5.15
CA PRO A 107 -7.28 12.66 -3.76
C PRO A 107 -6.03 12.02 -3.14
N GLN A 108 -5.23 12.81 -2.42
CA GLN A 108 -3.99 12.35 -1.80
C GLN A 108 -4.20 11.98 -0.34
N GLY A 109 -3.58 10.89 0.12
CA GLY A 109 -3.69 10.43 1.49
C GLY A 109 -2.39 9.84 2.05
N ILE A 110 -2.36 9.68 3.38
CA ILE A 110 -1.31 8.99 4.13
C ILE A 110 -1.76 7.56 4.39
N CYS A 111 -0.96 6.58 3.98
CA CYS A 111 -1.20 5.17 4.26
C CYS A 111 -0.50 4.73 5.54
N GLY A 112 -1.27 4.27 6.52
CA GLY A 112 -0.77 3.70 7.77
C GLY A 112 -0.77 2.17 7.73
N THR A 113 0.42 1.56 7.80
CA THR A 113 0.59 0.11 7.69
C THR A 113 0.87 -0.55 9.04
N GLY A 114 0.26 -1.70 9.29
CA GLY A 114 0.55 -2.55 10.46
C GLY A 114 0.02 -3.96 10.29
N ASP A 115 0.67 -4.93 10.97
CA ASP A 115 0.31 -6.37 10.88
C ASP A 115 -0.90 -6.77 11.74
N ARG A 116 -1.65 -5.80 12.23
CA ARG A 116 -2.90 -6.02 12.94
C ARG A 116 -4.08 -5.52 12.10
N PHE A 117 -5.10 -6.35 11.95
CA PHE A 117 -6.38 -5.90 11.41
C PHE A 117 -6.97 -4.83 12.34
N GLU A 118 -7.11 -3.62 11.85
CA GLU A 118 -7.50 -2.47 12.68
C GLU A 118 -9.03 -2.32 12.71
N THR A 119 -9.57 -2.22 13.92
CA THR A 119 -11.00 -2.01 14.17
C THR A 119 -11.25 -0.76 15.01
N GLY A 120 -10.28 0.15 15.05
CA GLY A 120 -10.35 1.37 15.85
C GLY A 120 -9.48 2.48 15.28
N LYS A 121 -9.34 3.55 16.05
CA LYS A 121 -8.49 4.67 15.66
C LYS A 121 -7.02 4.29 15.79
N PRO A 122 -6.21 4.39 14.72
CA PRO A 122 -4.78 4.13 14.79
C PRO A 122 -4.08 5.16 15.68
N LEU A 123 -2.98 4.76 16.33
CA LEU A 123 -2.17 5.64 17.17
C LEU A 123 -1.41 6.67 16.34
N VAL A 124 -0.96 6.30 15.13
CA VAL A 124 -0.30 7.21 14.19
C VAL A 124 -1.34 7.81 13.26
N ASP A 125 -1.29 9.12 13.03
CA ASP A 125 -2.23 9.79 12.12
C ASP A 125 -2.01 9.34 10.68
N CYS A 126 -3.06 8.78 10.08
CA CYS A 126 -3.12 8.34 8.69
C CYS A 126 -4.54 8.47 8.17
N ASP A 127 -4.70 8.44 6.86
CA ASP A 127 -6.01 8.58 6.21
C ASP A 127 -6.61 7.24 5.85
N VAL A 128 -5.77 6.28 5.49
CA VAL A 128 -6.15 4.90 5.15
C VAL A 128 -5.23 3.90 5.84
N ILE A 129 -5.73 2.69 6.06
CA ILE A 129 -5.09 1.65 6.85
C ILE A 129 -4.95 0.38 6.02
N ASP A 130 -3.72 -0.14 5.92
CA ASP A 130 -3.42 -1.41 5.27
C ASP A 130 -2.46 -2.28 6.09
N MET A 131 -1.97 -3.37 5.48
CA MET A 131 -1.03 -4.28 6.11
C MET A 131 0.31 -4.42 5.37
N GLU A 132 0.53 -3.73 4.23
CA GLU A 132 1.73 -3.91 3.37
C GLU A 132 2.40 -2.61 2.93
N GLY A 133 1.65 -1.52 2.74
CA GLY A 133 2.09 -0.32 2.01
C GLY A 133 3.40 0.27 2.51
N TYR A 134 3.59 0.41 3.83
CA TYR A 134 4.86 0.90 4.39
C TYR A 134 6.04 -0.04 4.10
N ALA A 135 5.81 -1.35 4.17
CA ALA A 135 6.88 -2.31 3.90
C ALA A 135 7.33 -2.25 2.44
N LEU A 136 6.39 -2.11 1.50
CA LEU A 136 6.67 -1.90 0.08
C LEU A 136 7.40 -0.57 -0.15
N ALA A 137 6.91 0.51 0.48
CA ALA A 137 7.53 1.83 0.43
C ALA A 137 8.97 1.79 0.96
N LYS A 138 9.20 1.13 2.10
CA LYS A 138 10.54 1.02 2.70
C LYS A 138 11.52 0.28 1.79
N VAL A 139 11.11 -0.82 1.18
CA VAL A 139 11.94 -1.54 0.20
C VAL A 139 12.27 -0.63 -0.98
N CYS A 140 11.29 0.07 -1.55
CA CYS A 140 11.53 1.00 -2.66
C CYS A 140 12.46 2.15 -2.27
N HIS A 141 12.30 2.71 -1.07
CA HIS A 141 13.16 3.77 -0.55
C HIS A 141 14.62 3.31 -0.42
N LEU A 142 14.85 2.13 0.17
CA LEU A 142 16.18 1.57 0.35
C LEU A 142 16.85 1.17 -0.96
N GLU A 143 16.08 0.71 -1.95
CA GLU A 143 16.56 0.33 -3.27
C GLU A 143 16.68 1.52 -4.24
N GLY A 144 16.07 2.68 -3.93
CA GLY A 144 16.01 3.84 -4.82
C GLY A 144 15.01 3.70 -5.97
N ALA A 145 13.96 2.89 -5.79
CA ALA A 145 12.88 2.72 -6.77
C ALA A 145 11.78 3.77 -6.58
N ALA A 146 11.18 4.24 -7.67
CA ALA A 146 9.97 5.05 -7.62
C ALA A 146 8.79 4.22 -7.10
N PHE A 147 7.96 4.82 -6.22
CA PHE A 147 6.84 4.12 -5.59
C PHE A 147 5.62 5.02 -5.45
N GLY A 148 4.44 4.45 -5.64
CA GLY A 148 3.16 5.07 -5.32
C GLY A 148 2.08 4.01 -5.14
N ALA A 149 0.95 4.38 -4.52
CA ALA A 149 -0.14 3.45 -4.32
C ALA A 149 -1.48 4.07 -4.69
N VAL A 150 -2.38 3.25 -5.22
CA VAL A 150 -3.81 3.55 -5.36
C VAL A 150 -4.57 2.61 -4.44
N LYS A 151 -5.31 3.19 -3.53
CA LYS A 151 -6.04 2.48 -2.49
C LYS A 151 -7.55 2.68 -2.67
N PHE A 152 -8.28 1.57 -2.56
CA PHE A 152 -9.74 1.58 -2.56
C PHE A 152 -10.24 1.33 -1.14
N VAL A 153 -11.03 2.26 -0.61
CA VAL A 153 -11.62 2.14 0.72
C VAL A 153 -12.76 1.14 0.68
N THR A 154 -12.59 0.01 1.35
CA THR A 154 -13.61 -1.05 1.41
C THR A 154 -14.52 -0.94 2.61
N ASP A 155 -14.03 -0.38 3.71
CA ASP A 155 -14.68 -0.41 5.02
C ASP A 155 -14.27 0.77 5.91
N GLY A 156 -15.00 0.93 7.03
CA GLY A 156 -14.77 1.97 8.01
C GLY A 156 -13.68 1.68 9.03
N ALA A 157 -12.88 0.62 8.87
CA ALA A 157 -11.95 0.12 9.89
C ALA A 157 -12.67 -0.13 11.25
N ASP A 158 -13.85 -0.75 11.22
CA ASP A 158 -14.71 -1.02 12.35
C ASP A 158 -15.06 -2.51 12.48
N GLY A 159 -16.00 -2.84 13.35
CA GLY A 159 -16.43 -4.23 13.62
C GLY A 159 -17.04 -4.96 12.41
N ASN A 160 -17.46 -4.26 11.34
CA ASN A 160 -18.05 -4.81 10.12
C ASN A 160 -17.04 -4.94 8.97
N ALA A 161 -15.81 -4.46 9.15
CA ALA A 161 -14.80 -4.33 8.11
C ALA A 161 -14.58 -5.60 7.27
N GLY A 162 -14.63 -6.80 7.88
CA GLY A 162 -14.44 -8.05 7.14
C GLY A 162 -15.56 -8.37 6.14
N VAL A 163 -16.80 -8.05 6.46
CA VAL A 163 -17.96 -8.26 5.57
C VAL A 163 -17.95 -7.24 4.45
N ASP A 164 -17.70 -5.97 4.81
CA ASP A 164 -17.65 -4.86 3.86
C ASP A 164 -16.50 -5.01 2.87
N TRP A 165 -15.34 -5.50 3.34
CA TRP A 165 -14.20 -5.81 2.50
C TRP A 165 -14.57 -6.78 1.37
N GLN A 166 -15.17 -7.94 1.70
CA GLN A 166 -15.55 -8.94 0.70
C GLN A 166 -16.56 -8.39 -0.31
N ALA A 167 -17.57 -7.67 0.16
CA ALA A 167 -18.62 -7.10 -0.69
C ALA A 167 -18.08 -6.06 -1.69
N ASN A 168 -17.01 -5.35 -1.33
CA ASN A 168 -16.43 -4.28 -2.14
C ASN A 168 -15.30 -4.72 -3.09
N LEU A 169 -14.76 -5.95 -2.98
CA LEU A 169 -13.68 -6.45 -3.84
C LEU A 169 -13.93 -6.28 -5.35
N PRO A 170 -15.14 -6.58 -5.91
CA PRO A 170 -15.36 -6.41 -7.35
C PRO A 170 -15.33 -4.94 -7.81
N ARG A 171 -15.67 -4.00 -6.92
CA ARG A 171 -15.61 -2.57 -7.22
C ARG A 171 -14.15 -2.09 -7.17
N ALA A 172 -13.39 -2.54 -6.16
CA ALA A 172 -11.98 -2.26 -6.01
C ALA A 172 -11.18 -2.72 -7.24
N ALA A 173 -11.37 -3.97 -7.67
CA ALA A 173 -10.68 -4.53 -8.82
C ALA A 173 -10.90 -3.74 -10.11
N ARG A 174 -12.15 -3.28 -10.37
CA ARG A 174 -12.46 -2.42 -11.52
C ARG A 174 -11.74 -1.08 -11.44
N ALA A 175 -11.77 -0.42 -10.27
CA ALA A 175 -11.07 0.84 -10.06
C ALA A 175 -9.55 0.70 -10.28
N PHE A 176 -8.93 -0.39 -9.80
CA PHE A 176 -7.50 -0.62 -9.97
C PHE A 176 -7.09 -0.74 -11.44
N VAL A 177 -7.83 -1.52 -12.24
CA VAL A 177 -7.56 -1.66 -13.68
C VAL A 177 -7.76 -0.33 -14.42
N GLU A 178 -8.78 0.45 -14.05
CA GLU A 178 -9.02 1.77 -14.64
C GLU A 178 -7.86 2.73 -14.38
N HIS A 179 -7.40 2.81 -13.14
CA HIS A 179 -6.27 3.69 -12.79
C HIS A 179 -4.93 3.18 -13.34
N TYR A 180 -4.74 1.87 -13.47
CA TYR A 180 -3.58 1.33 -14.17
C TYR A 180 -3.56 1.73 -15.65
N ALA A 181 -4.70 1.66 -16.34
CA ALA A 181 -4.79 2.08 -17.73
C ALA A 181 -4.44 3.57 -17.90
N ARG A 182 -4.98 4.45 -17.06
CA ARG A 182 -4.65 5.89 -17.07
C ARG A 182 -3.17 6.17 -16.86
N LEU A 183 -2.50 5.40 -16.01
CA LEU A 183 -1.04 5.56 -15.78
C LEU A 183 -0.22 5.28 -17.04
N LEU A 184 -0.70 4.43 -17.94
CA LEU A 184 -0.02 4.11 -19.20
C LEU A 184 -0.28 5.12 -20.31
N GLU A 185 -1.31 5.95 -20.19
CA GLU A 185 -1.72 6.97 -21.18
C GLU A 185 -1.04 8.32 -20.94
N GLY A 186 -0.49 8.56 -19.76
CA GLY A 186 0.18 9.80 -19.35
C GLY A 186 1.69 9.70 -19.36
#